data_18ee921dec2915e20cdbbdb44789d9aa
#
_entry.id   18ee921dec2915e20cdbbdb44789d9aa
#
_cell.length_a   1.000
_cell.length_b   1.000
_cell.length_c   1.000
_cell.angle_alpha   90.00
_cell.angle_beta   90.00
_cell.angle_gamma   90.00
#
_symmetry.space_group_name_H-M   'P 1'
#
loop_
_entity.id
_entity.type
_entity.pdbx_description
1 polymer ?
#
loop_
_entity_poly.entity_id
_entity_poly.type
_entity_poly.pdbx_seq_one_letter_code
_entity_poly.pdbx_strand_id
1 'polypeptide(L)'
;MKDDDSRRDEPQATPSEQQSPEDRWTQGAEVPSGQDSQPSGHPDDDPETLRERQRLAQLEMMDHWIGGVLAEQRRSRRWKLFFRLLMLSLLAAAIGIGVYQFYAPATTAPTSQAHLARIDVSGVIAEDAPANAERIIEGLRNAWDADSAKAVVLHINSPGGSPVQSQRIYAEIMRLRESGDKPIVAVIEDIGASGAYYIAAAADDVVASPVSLVGSIGVIYSGFGLQDAIDRVGVERRVLTAGDNKAFLDPFQPFDDEDEAFWQGVLNSTHQQFIDDVKAGRGDRLSDDESLFSGLVWSGEQAKALGLVDQLGTIDDVARDYAADADWRNYTPSLDPFDRLTRRFTQTAIQLMGVDTSPSPLRFQAP
;
A
#
# COMPACT_ATOMS: atom_id res chain seq x y z
N MET A 1 -43.92 -29.67 -37.93
CA MET A 1 -45.15 -30.40 -37.60
C MET A 1 -45.61 -29.88 -36.26
N LYS A 2 -46.62 -29.01 -36.33
CA LYS A 2 -47.71 -28.66 -35.42
C LYS A 2 -47.28 -28.07 -34.07
N ASP A 3 -47.40 -26.74 -33.94
CA ASP A 3 -48.65 -26.00 -33.59
C ASP A 3 -49.15 -26.35 -32.17
N ASP A 4 -49.13 -25.44 -31.27
CA ASP A 4 -50.38 -24.84 -30.87
C ASP A 4 -50.22 -23.58 -29.98
N ASP A 5 -50.98 -22.66 -30.32
CA ASP A 5 -51.29 -21.31 -29.91
C ASP A 5 -52.21 -21.34 -28.66
N SER A 6 -52.01 -20.49 -27.68
CA SER A 6 -53.14 -19.94 -26.95
C SER A 6 -52.80 -18.63 -26.23
N ARG A 7 -53.26 -17.56 -26.84
CA ARG A 7 -53.49 -16.23 -26.28
C ARG A 7 -54.29 -16.29 -24.98
N ARG A 8 -53.98 -15.37 -24.07
CA ARG A 8 -54.96 -14.67 -23.25
C ARG A 8 -54.56 -13.22 -23.03
N ASP A 9 -55.48 -12.39 -23.40
CA ASP A 9 -55.57 -10.94 -23.33
C ASP A 9 -55.54 -10.42 -21.87
N GLU A 10 -54.84 -9.40 -21.66
CA GLU A 10 -54.91 -8.09 -21.05
C GLU A 10 -55.84 -7.77 -19.83
N PRO A 11 -55.58 -6.66 -19.08
CA PRO A 11 -55.64 -5.29 -19.60
C PRO A 11 -54.54 -4.32 -19.14
N GLN A 12 -54.26 -3.36 -20.00
CA GLN A 12 -53.45 -2.15 -19.81
C GLN A 12 -53.94 -1.29 -18.65
N ALA A 13 -53.07 -0.99 -17.71
CA ALA A 13 -53.23 0.14 -16.78
C ALA A 13 -52.31 1.28 -17.24
N THR A 14 -52.94 2.40 -17.55
CA THR A 14 -52.32 3.68 -17.86
C THR A 14 -51.43 4.17 -16.75
N PRO A 15 -50.26 4.76 -17.06
CA PRO A 15 -49.38 5.35 -16.06
C PRO A 15 -49.98 6.71 -15.61
N SER A 16 -50.24 6.83 -14.33
CA SER A 16 -50.47 8.13 -13.69
C SER A 16 -49.18 8.96 -13.73
N GLU A 17 -49.24 10.10 -14.38
CA GLU A 17 -48.21 11.13 -14.34
C GLU A 17 -47.89 11.52 -12.88
N GLN A 18 -46.73 11.14 -12.41
CA GLN A 18 -46.14 11.73 -11.22
C GLN A 18 -45.58 13.11 -11.57
N GLN A 19 -46.31 14.15 -11.21
CA GLN A 19 -45.83 15.52 -11.26
C GLN A 19 -44.64 15.69 -10.33
N SER A 20 -43.56 16.24 -10.89
CA SER A 20 -42.31 16.52 -10.16
C SER A 20 -42.49 17.63 -9.11
N PRO A 21 -41.70 17.68 -8.04
CA PRO A 21 -41.81 18.68 -6.98
C PRO A 21 -41.46 20.12 -7.39
N GLU A 22 -41.01 20.33 -8.62
CA GLU A 22 -40.51 21.64 -9.08
C GLU A 22 -41.62 22.62 -9.56
N ASP A 23 -42.85 22.14 -9.82
CA ASP A 23 -43.92 22.99 -10.36
C ASP A 23 -44.72 23.76 -9.30
N ARG A 24 -44.34 23.67 -8.03
CA ARG A 24 -45.07 24.32 -6.93
C ARG A 24 -44.79 25.83 -6.76
N TRP A 25 -43.79 26.36 -7.47
CA TRP A 25 -43.37 27.77 -7.32
C TRP A 25 -43.86 28.70 -8.41
N THR A 26 -44.53 28.20 -9.46
CA THR A 26 -44.99 28.98 -10.61
C THR A 26 -46.47 29.20 -10.65
N GLN A 27 -47.23 28.65 -9.71
CA GLN A 27 -48.66 28.98 -9.58
C GLN A 27 -48.80 30.24 -8.73
N GLY A 28 -48.96 31.37 -9.40
CA GLY A 28 -49.40 32.62 -8.78
C GLY A 28 -50.74 32.44 -8.07
N ALA A 29 -50.89 33.06 -6.90
CA ALA A 29 -52.11 33.03 -6.14
C ALA A 29 -53.28 33.45 -7.04
N GLU A 30 -54.31 32.58 -7.16
CA GLU A 30 -55.59 32.93 -7.79
C GLU A 30 -56.19 34.11 -7.05
N VAL A 31 -56.33 35.21 -7.77
CA VAL A 31 -57.07 36.39 -7.29
C VAL A 31 -58.53 36.05 -7.41
N PRO A 32 -59.31 36.03 -6.31
CA PRO A 32 -60.75 35.86 -6.41
C PRO A 32 -61.33 37.07 -7.16
N SER A 33 -62.05 36.86 -8.27
CA SER A 33 -62.83 37.84 -8.95
C SER A 33 -64.00 38.25 -8.02
N GLY A 34 -63.82 39.33 -7.28
CA GLY A 34 -64.78 39.85 -6.34
C GLY A 34 -65.71 40.83 -7.01
N GLN A 35 -66.89 40.79 -6.58
CA GLN A 35 -67.96 41.63 -6.87
C GLN A 35 -67.70 43.12 -6.59
N ASP A 36 -68.17 43.96 -7.47
CA ASP A 36 -68.28 45.39 -7.30
C ASP A 36 -68.81 45.77 -5.92
N SER A 37 -67.95 46.30 -5.07
CA SER A 37 -68.37 47.08 -3.91
C SER A 37 -67.84 48.50 -4.13
N GLN A 38 -68.73 49.41 -4.42
CA GLN A 38 -68.45 50.84 -4.45
C GLN A 38 -67.80 51.27 -3.13
N PRO A 39 -66.75 52.12 -3.17
CA PRO A 39 -66.16 52.65 -1.96
C PRO A 39 -67.13 53.69 -1.38
N SER A 40 -67.74 53.34 -0.25
CA SER A 40 -68.35 54.33 0.64
C SER A 40 -67.21 55.16 1.26
N GLY A 41 -66.87 56.26 0.63
CA GLY A 41 -65.92 57.23 1.17
C GLY A 41 -66.53 57.83 2.46
N HIS A 42 -65.78 57.59 3.56
CA HIS A 42 -66.00 58.36 4.78
C HIS A 42 -65.46 59.78 4.53
N PRO A 43 -66.25 60.84 4.90
CA PRO A 43 -65.92 62.25 4.54
C PRO A 43 -64.67 62.81 5.30
N ASP A 44 -63.97 62.08 6.07
CA ASP A 44 -62.90 62.59 6.95
C ASP A 44 -61.48 62.04 6.62
N ASP A 45 -61.31 61.49 5.43
CA ASP A 45 -59.88 61.05 5.01
C ASP A 45 -59.24 62.24 4.28
N ASP A 46 -58.67 63.16 5.11
CA ASP A 46 -57.75 64.18 4.66
C ASP A 46 -56.54 63.55 3.97
N PRO A 47 -56.05 64.07 2.82
CA PRO A 47 -54.92 63.53 2.09
C PRO A 47 -53.61 63.43 2.94
N GLU A 48 -53.52 64.18 4.03
CA GLU A 48 -52.39 64.07 4.96
C GLU A 48 -52.49 62.82 5.82
N THR A 49 -53.65 62.44 6.31
CA THR A 49 -53.82 61.21 7.12
C THR A 49 -53.58 59.93 6.31
N LEU A 50 -53.94 59.92 5.02
CA LEU A 50 -53.60 58.80 4.12
C LEU A 50 -52.12 58.67 3.87
N ARG A 51 -51.41 59.79 3.72
CA ARG A 51 -49.95 59.78 3.56
C ARG A 51 -49.21 59.30 4.84
N GLU A 52 -49.77 59.68 5.98
CA GLU A 52 -49.21 59.28 7.28
C GLU A 52 -49.42 57.78 7.55
N ARG A 53 -50.60 57.24 7.22
CA ARG A 53 -50.84 55.76 7.26
C ARG A 53 -50.01 55.01 6.28
N GLN A 54 -49.75 55.48 5.09
CA GLN A 54 -48.84 54.86 4.14
C GLN A 54 -47.41 54.89 4.64
N ARG A 55 -46.94 55.94 5.28
CA ARG A 55 -45.63 56.03 5.89
C ARG A 55 -45.45 55.07 7.03
N LEU A 56 -46.48 54.97 7.90
CA LEU A 56 -46.45 54.01 9.02
C LEU A 56 -46.43 52.56 8.53
N ALA A 57 -47.21 52.21 7.53
CA ALA A 57 -47.26 50.89 6.92
C ALA A 57 -45.90 50.53 6.25
N GLN A 58 -45.24 51.54 5.62
CA GLN A 58 -43.89 51.32 5.06
C GLN A 58 -42.83 51.09 6.18
N LEU A 59 -42.91 51.82 7.29
CA LEU A 59 -42.02 51.64 8.42
C LEU A 59 -42.20 50.27 9.10
N GLU A 60 -43.45 49.83 9.30
CA GLU A 60 -43.76 48.50 9.82
C GLU A 60 -43.25 47.38 8.89
N MET A 61 -43.40 47.54 7.59
CA MET A 61 -42.90 46.57 6.61
C MET A 61 -41.38 46.51 6.63
N MET A 62 -40.70 47.66 6.75
CA MET A 62 -39.25 47.72 6.87
C MET A 62 -38.75 47.07 8.18
N ASP A 63 -39.40 47.35 9.32
CA ASP A 63 -39.05 46.76 10.61
C ASP A 63 -39.20 45.23 10.60
N HIS A 64 -40.30 44.73 9.98
CA HIS A 64 -40.55 43.31 9.82
C HIS A 64 -39.49 42.65 8.92
N TRP A 65 -39.08 43.33 7.83
CA TRP A 65 -38.08 42.84 6.91
C TRP A 65 -36.65 42.81 7.56
N ILE A 66 -36.30 43.89 8.28
CA ILE A 66 -35.03 43.99 9.00
C ILE A 66 -34.96 42.96 10.12
N GLY A 67 -36.03 42.74 10.86
CA GLY A 67 -36.16 41.73 11.89
C GLY A 67 -35.94 40.32 11.36
N GLY A 68 -36.53 39.99 10.20
CA GLY A 68 -36.38 38.71 9.51
C GLY A 68 -34.91 38.43 9.08
N VAL A 69 -34.30 39.42 8.43
CA VAL A 69 -32.89 39.28 7.96
C VAL A 69 -31.91 39.13 9.12
N LEU A 70 -32.10 39.86 10.22
CA LEU A 70 -31.25 39.74 11.40
C LEU A 70 -31.42 38.40 12.14
N ALA A 71 -32.63 37.86 12.18
CA ALA A 71 -32.91 36.54 12.76
C ALA A 71 -32.26 35.43 11.94
N GLU A 72 -32.30 35.52 10.62
CA GLU A 72 -31.70 34.55 9.69
C GLU A 72 -30.17 34.60 9.73
N GLN A 73 -29.57 35.78 9.82
CA GLN A 73 -28.12 35.94 10.02
C GLN A 73 -27.66 35.36 11.34
N ARG A 74 -28.40 35.52 12.42
CA ARG A 74 -28.06 34.91 13.74
C ARG A 74 -28.16 33.39 13.69
N ARG A 75 -29.14 32.83 12.98
CA ARG A 75 -29.32 31.39 12.78
C ARG A 75 -28.16 30.81 11.95
N SER A 76 -27.82 31.47 10.84
CA SER A 76 -26.69 31.09 9.97
C SER A 76 -25.33 31.11 10.70
N ARG A 77 -25.08 32.15 11.53
CA ARG A 77 -23.85 32.22 12.34
C ARG A 77 -23.78 31.10 13.38
N ARG A 78 -24.89 30.73 14.03
CA ARG A 78 -24.95 29.61 14.99
C ARG A 78 -24.68 28.28 14.30
N TRP A 79 -25.23 28.04 13.11
CA TRP A 79 -24.97 26.85 12.32
C TRP A 79 -23.51 26.78 11.85
N LYS A 80 -22.91 27.87 11.41
CA LYS A 80 -21.50 27.94 11.03
C LYS A 80 -20.58 27.67 12.25
N LEU A 81 -20.90 28.20 13.42
CA LEU A 81 -20.18 27.91 14.65
C LEU A 81 -20.33 26.46 15.07
N PHE A 82 -21.53 25.90 14.99
CA PHE A 82 -21.80 24.50 15.29
C PHE A 82 -20.98 23.57 14.39
N PHE A 83 -21.00 23.79 13.06
CA PHE A 83 -20.20 22.97 12.14
C PHE A 83 -18.68 23.13 12.32
N ARG A 84 -18.21 24.33 12.67
CA ARG A 84 -16.79 24.53 13.01
C ARG A 84 -16.39 23.78 14.26
N LEU A 85 -17.20 23.84 15.31
CA LEU A 85 -16.96 23.11 16.55
C LEU A 85 -17.04 21.59 16.34
N LEU A 86 -17.98 21.11 15.54
CA LEU A 86 -18.13 19.71 15.17
C LEU A 86 -16.88 19.22 14.41
N MET A 87 -16.43 19.98 13.41
CA MET A 87 -15.22 19.66 12.65
C MET A 87 -13.96 19.66 13.53
N LEU A 88 -13.82 20.63 14.43
CA LEU A 88 -12.71 20.66 15.40
C LEU A 88 -12.77 19.47 16.37
N SER A 89 -13.96 19.09 16.81
CA SER A 89 -14.14 17.91 17.68
C SER A 89 -13.81 16.63 16.97
N LEU A 90 -14.22 16.45 15.71
CA LEU A 90 -13.86 15.30 14.89
C LEU A 90 -12.36 15.24 14.61
N LEU A 91 -11.75 16.38 14.33
CA LEU A 91 -10.30 16.46 14.14
C LEU A 91 -9.54 16.12 15.43
N ALA A 92 -9.98 16.65 16.57
CA ALA A 92 -9.40 16.33 17.87
C ALA A 92 -9.58 14.85 18.24
N ALA A 93 -10.74 14.26 17.93
CA ALA A 93 -11.00 12.83 18.12
C ALA A 93 -10.09 11.98 17.20
N ALA A 94 -9.94 12.37 15.94
CA ALA A 94 -9.05 11.68 15.00
C ALA A 94 -7.58 11.73 15.45
N ILE A 95 -7.13 12.92 15.92
CA ILE A 95 -5.79 13.08 16.49
C ILE A 95 -5.66 12.24 17.79
N GLY A 96 -6.66 12.27 18.66
CA GLY A 96 -6.69 11.49 19.90
C GLY A 96 -6.62 9.98 19.66
N ILE A 97 -7.36 9.48 18.67
CA ILE A 97 -7.31 8.07 18.24
C ILE A 97 -5.94 7.74 17.66
N GLY A 98 -5.38 8.62 16.81
CA GLY A 98 -4.04 8.44 16.24
C GLY A 98 -2.96 8.38 17.33
N VAL A 99 -2.99 9.31 18.27
CA VAL A 99 -2.09 9.35 19.44
C VAL A 99 -2.28 8.11 20.33
N TYR A 100 -3.53 7.72 20.60
CA TYR A 100 -3.81 6.51 21.37
C TYR A 100 -3.27 5.25 20.69
N GLN A 101 -3.43 5.10 19.38
CA GLN A 101 -2.88 3.97 18.64
C GLN A 101 -1.34 4.01 18.55
N PHE A 102 -0.75 5.20 18.61
CA PHE A 102 0.72 5.36 18.59
C PHE A 102 1.34 5.00 19.95
N TYR A 103 0.68 5.37 21.07
CA TYR A 103 1.16 5.11 22.43
C TYR A 103 0.56 3.85 23.06
N ALA A 104 -0.51 3.29 22.50
CA ALA A 104 -1.00 2.00 22.96
C ALA A 104 0.11 0.97 22.66
N PRO A 105 0.75 0.38 23.68
CA PRO A 105 1.64 -0.72 23.41
C PRO A 105 0.84 -1.73 22.59
N ALA A 106 1.46 -2.26 21.53
CA ALA A 106 0.91 -3.43 20.86
C ALA A 106 0.85 -4.51 21.94
N THR A 107 -0.24 -4.51 22.68
CA THR A 107 -0.53 -5.57 23.64
C THR A 107 -0.86 -6.80 22.81
N THR A 108 0.18 -7.44 22.30
CA THR A 108 0.13 -8.88 22.13
C THR A 108 -0.05 -9.41 23.54
N ALA A 109 -1.29 -9.49 24.01
CA ALA A 109 -1.58 -10.27 25.21
C ALA A 109 -0.88 -11.61 24.99
N PRO A 110 -0.09 -12.10 25.94
CA PRO A 110 0.49 -13.43 25.86
C PRO A 110 -0.67 -14.41 25.84
N THR A 111 -1.19 -14.68 24.65
CA THR A 111 -2.16 -15.73 24.49
C THR A 111 -1.34 -17.01 24.57
N SER A 112 -1.61 -17.79 25.58
CA SER A 112 -1.03 -19.13 25.77
C SER A 112 -1.36 -20.12 24.63
N GLN A 113 -2.02 -19.66 23.59
CA GLN A 113 -2.46 -20.47 22.49
C GLN A 113 -1.32 -20.67 21.50
N ALA A 114 -1.03 -21.93 21.19
CA ALA A 114 -0.02 -22.29 20.19
C ALA A 114 -0.33 -21.62 18.84
N HIS A 115 0.68 -21.06 18.18
CA HIS A 115 0.53 -20.38 16.89
C HIS A 115 1.79 -20.52 16.05
N LEU A 116 1.66 -20.22 14.76
CA LEU A 116 2.77 -20.06 13.83
C LEU A 116 3.11 -18.56 13.70
N ALA A 117 4.38 -18.22 13.91
CA ALA A 117 4.84 -16.84 13.80
C ALA A 117 5.28 -16.53 12.37
N ARG A 118 4.55 -15.63 11.69
CA ARG A 118 4.86 -15.23 10.31
C ARG A 118 5.63 -13.93 10.28
N ILE A 119 6.67 -13.89 9.45
CA ILE A 119 7.47 -12.72 9.12
C ILE A 119 7.40 -12.50 7.61
N ASP A 120 6.86 -11.35 7.19
CA ASP A 120 6.73 -11.02 5.76
C ASP A 120 8.01 -10.37 5.21
N VAL A 121 8.57 -10.97 4.16
CA VAL A 121 9.69 -10.44 3.38
C VAL A 121 9.18 -10.17 1.96
N SER A 122 8.60 -8.98 1.75
CA SER A 122 7.90 -8.67 0.50
C SER A 122 8.46 -7.45 -0.22
N GLY A 123 8.65 -7.57 -1.54
CA GLY A 123 9.19 -6.53 -2.39
C GLY A 123 10.71 -6.43 -2.32
N VAL A 124 11.27 -5.31 -2.80
CA VAL A 124 12.72 -5.08 -2.83
C VAL A 124 13.28 -4.95 -1.42
N ILE A 125 14.41 -5.61 -1.16
CA ILE A 125 15.14 -5.53 0.11
C ILE A 125 16.07 -4.32 0.05
N ALA A 126 15.78 -3.28 0.85
CA ALA A 126 16.58 -2.05 0.92
C ALA A 126 16.40 -1.37 2.29
N GLU A 127 17.31 -0.47 2.64
CA GLU A 127 17.29 0.21 3.94
C GLU A 127 16.00 1.00 4.18
N ASP A 128 15.49 1.68 3.15
CA ASP A 128 14.27 2.50 3.16
C ASP A 128 13.00 1.74 2.71
N ALA A 129 13.12 0.44 2.45
CA ALA A 129 12.01 -0.40 2.01
C ALA A 129 11.27 -1.07 3.19
N PRO A 130 10.03 -1.57 2.98
CA PRO A 130 9.35 -2.41 3.96
C PRO A 130 10.13 -3.66 4.35
N ALA A 131 10.86 -4.25 3.39
CA ALA A 131 11.75 -5.37 3.59
C ALA A 131 13.18 -4.89 3.90
N ASN A 132 13.38 -4.19 5.03
CA ASN A 132 14.71 -3.84 5.54
C ASN A 132 15.11 -4.74 6.70
N ALA A 133 16.42 -4.80 6.95
CA ALA A 133 16.98 -5.71 7.95
C ALA A 133 16.51 -5.38 9.37
N GLU A 134 16.44 -4.11 9.74
CA GLU A 134 16.05 -3.71 11.10
C GLU A 134 14.66 -4.25 11.46
N ARG A 135 13.71 -4.03 10.58
CA ARG A 135 12.32 -4.44 10.78
C ARG A 135 12.14 -5.97 10.75
N ILE A 136 12.79 -6.65 9.82
CA ILE A 136 12.70 -8.12 9.74
C ILE A 136 13.38 -8.77 10.94
N ILE A 137 14.56 -8.30 11.37
CA ILE A 137 15.28 -8.79 12.54
C ILE A 137 14.48 -8.55 13.83
N GLU A 138 13.84 -7.39 13.98
CA GLU A 138 12.95 -7.13 15.11
C GLU A 138 11.79 -8.15 15.14
N GLY A 139 11.14 -8.38 14.00
CA GLY A 139 10.08 -9.38 13.88
C GLY A 139 10.59 -10.80 14.22
N LEU A 140 11.76 -11.18 13.71
CA LEU A 140 12.39 -12.48 14.01
C LEU A 140 12.64 -12.67 15.51
N ARG A 141 13.22 -11.68 16.19
CA ARG A 141 13.47 -11.73 17.64
C ARG A 141 12.18 -11.86 18.43
N ASN A 142 11.18 -11.02 18.12
CA ASN A 142 9.89 -11.06 18.80
C ASN A 142 9.17 -12.41 18.59
N ALA A 143 9.26 -13.01 17.39
CA ALA A 143 8.71 -14.33 17.09
C ALA A 143 9.50 -15.46 17.80
N TRP A 144 10.82 -15.32 17.87
CA TRP A 144 11.69 -16.27 18.55
C TRP A 144 11.44 -16.32 20.05
N ASP A 145 11.30 -15.17 20.69
CA ASP A 145 11.06 -15.00 22.14
C ASP A 145 9.63 -15.37 22.57
N ALA A 146 8.72 -15.57 21.63
CA ALA A 146 7.36 -15.99 21.91
C ALA A 146 7.25 -17.49 22.21
N ASP A 147 7.16 -17.89 23.47
CA ASP A 147 7.10 -19.32 23.90
C ASP A 147 5.98 -20.12 23.23
N SER A 148 4.86 -19.46 22.89
CA SER A 148 3.71 -20.08 22.24
C SER A 148 3.86 -20.22 20.72
N ALA A 149 4.87 -19.62 20.10
CA ALA A 149 5.20 -19.81 18.70
C ALA A 149 5.87 -21.17 18.48
N LYS A 150 5.23 -22.03 17.68
CA LYS A 150 5.71 -23.40 17.38
C LYS A 150 6.79 -23.42 16.32
N ALA A 151 6.74 -22.48 15.39
CA ALA A 151 7.75 -22.25 14.37
C ALA A 151 7.73 -20.77 13.96
N VAL A 152 8.86 -20.30 13.42
CA VAL A 152 8.97 -19.00 12.75
C VAL A 152 8.94 -19.25 11.25
N VAL A 153 8.02 -18.59 10.54
CA VAL A 153 7.85 -18.76 9.10
C VAL A 153 8.17 -17.45 8.39
N LEU A 154 9.23 -17.46 7.61
CA LEU A 154 9.60 -16.39 6.69
C LEU A 154 8.75 -16.53 5.44
N HIS A 155 7.79 -15.63 5.26
CA HIS A 155 6.92 -15.59 4.09
C HIS A 155 7.53 -14.66 3.05
N ILE A 156 8.14 -15.24 2.02
CA ILE A 156 9.01 -14.55 1.08
C ILE A 156 8.33 -14.37 -0.28
N ASN A 157 8.19 -13.12 -0.70
CA ASN A 157 7.81 -12.74 -2.06
C ASN A 157 8.64 -11.52 -2.49
N SER A 158 9.90 -11.77 -2.87
CA SER A 158 10.91 -10.72 -3.07
C SER A 158 11.88 -11.09 -4.19
N PRO A 159 12.20 -10.15 -5.09
CA PRO A 159 13.25 -10.33 -6.10
C PRO A 159 14.67 -10.15 -5.52
N GLY A 160 14.81 -9.87 -4.22
CA GLY A 160 16.07 -9.54 -3.59
C GLY A 160 16.31 -8.04 -3.46
N GLY A 161 17.57 -7.64 -3.43
CA GLY A 161 17.97 -6.23 -3.28
C GLY A 161 19.34 -6.08 -2.64
N SER A 162 19.48 -5.21 -1.64
CA SER A 162 20.75 -4.88 -0.99
C SER A 162 21.44 -6.10 -0.38
N PRO A 163 22.69 -6.40 -0.78
CA PRO A 163 23.47 -7.49 -0.19
C PRO A 163 23.66 -7.34 1.32
N VAL A 164 23.92 -6.11 1.80
CA VAL A 164 24.14 -5.83 3.22
C VAL A 164 22.88 -6.10 4.05
N GLN A 165 21.70 -5.67 3.57
CA GLN A 165 20.45 -5.92 4.28
C GLN A 165 20.15 -7.43 4.34
N SER A 166 20.34 -8.13 3.23
CA SER A 166 20.09 -9.58 3.14
C SER A 166 21.05 -10.38 4.05
N GLN A 167 22.34 -10.03 4.04
CA GLN A 167 23.32 -10.67 4.90
C GLN A 167 23.06 -10.45 6.39
N ARG A 168 22.65 -9.24 6.80
CA ARG A 168 22.27 -8.96 8.20
C ARG A 168 21.13 -9.85 8.66
N ILE A 169 20.11 -10.06 7.81
CA ILE A 169 18.98 -10.95 8.12
C ILE A 169 19.43 -12.40 8.19
N TYR A 170 20.23 -12.83 7.21
CA TYR A 170 20.85 -14.17 7.18
C TYR A 170 21.61 -14.45 8.48
N ALA A 171 22.50 -13.55 8.86
CA ALA A 171 23.33 -13.71 10.07
C ALA A 171 22.48 -13.80 11.34
N GLU A 172 21.38 -13.05 11.43
CA GLU A 172 20.47 -13.14 12.58
C GLU A 172 19.72 -14.47 12.61
N ILE A 173 19.26 -14.98 11.47
CA ILE A 173 18.61 -16.30 11.39
C ILE A 173 19.59 -17.39 11.85
N MET A 174 20.81 -17.38 11.34
CA MET A 174 21.83 -18.35 11.76
C MET A 174 22.12 -18.28 13.27
N ARG A 175 22.22 -17.07 13.83
CA ARG A 175 22.40 -16.86 15.27
C ARG A 175 21.24 -17.41 16.10
N LEU A 176 19.99 -17.21 15.63
CA LEU A 176 18.80 -17.72 16.31
C LEU A 176 18.79 -19.26 16.29
N ARG A 177 19.06 -19.88 15.16
CA ARG A 177 19.15 -21.34 15.01
C ARG A 177 20.20 -21.96 15.94
N GLU A 178 21.33 -21.28 16.13
CA GLU A 178 22.37 -21.72 17.08
C GLU A 178 21.94 -21.58 18.56
N SER A 179 20.96 -20.70 18.84
CA SER A 179 20.52 -20.39 20.21
C SER A 179 19.40 -21.28 20.75
N GLY A 180 18.78 -22.12 19.90
CA GLY A 180 17.68 -23.01 20.32
C GLY A 180 17.11 -23.85 19.19
N ASP A 181 16.06 -24.61 19.48
CA ASP A 181 15.50 -25.66 18.60
C ASP A 181 14.18 -25.25 17.92
N LYS A 182 13.76 -23.98 18.03
CA LYS A 182 12.53 -23.52 17.37
C LYS A 182 12.72 -23.48 15.86
N PRO A 183 11.94 -24.22 15.05
CA PRO A 183 12.13 -24.26 13.61
C PRO A 183 11.94 -22.90 12.95
N ILE A 184 12.82 -22.56 12.01
CA ILE A 184 12.71 -21.40 11.11
C ILE A 184 12.51 -21.93 9.70
N VAL A 185 11.35 -21.67 9.10
CA VAL A 185 10.98 -22.18 7.77
C VAL A 185 10.83 -21.01 6.81
N ALA A 186 11.48 -21.06 5.65
CA ALA A 186 11.30 -20.10 4.58
C ALA A 186 10.26 -20.64 3.59
N VAL A 187 9.20 -19.88 3.34
CA VAL A 187 8.18 -20.18 2.33
C VAL A 187 8.27 -19.14 1.23
N ILE A 188 8.63 -19.60 0.04
CA ILE A 188 8.75 -18.76 -1.15
C ILE A 188 7.43 -18.82 -1.92
N GLU A 189 6.79 -17.66 -2.10
CA GLU A 189 5.57 -17.48 -2.88
C GLU A 189 5.91 -17.40 -4.39
N ASP A 190 5.61 -16.29 -5.08
CA ASP A 190 5.91 -16.13 -6.50
C ASP A 190 7.42 -16.12 -6.79
N ILE A 191 8.20 -15.43 -5.92
CA ILE A 191 9.63 -15.23 -6.12
C ILE A 191 10.40 -15.14 -4.80
N GLY A 192 11.51 -15.85 -4.74
CA GLY A 192 12.55 -15.74 -3.71
C GLY A 192 13.93 -15.79 -4.36
N ALA A 193 14.35 -14.66 -4.93
CA ALA A 193 15.55 -14.59 -5.77
C ALA A 193 16.62 -13.65 -5.17
N SER A 194 17.90 -13.88 -5.52
CA SER A 194 19.03 -13.04 -5.12
C SER A 194 19.07 -12.84 -3.59
N GLY A 195 19.10 -11.62 -3.08
CA GLY A 195 19.08 -11.34 -1.65
C GLY A 195 17.94 -11.98 -0.86
N ALA A 196 16.81 -12.27 -1.49
CA ALA A 196 15.70 -12.98 -0.85
C ALA A 196 16.01 -14.49 -0.69
N TYR A 197 16.67 -15.09 -1.67
CA TYR A 197 17.18 -16.45 -1.54
C TYR A 197 18.33 -16.53 -0.52
N TYR A 198 19.17 -15.50 -0.44
CA TYR A 198 20.20 -15.39 0.59
C TYR A 198 19.58 -15.55 1.99
N ILE A 199 18.48 -14.85 2.25
CA ILE A 199 17.73 -14.97 3.51
C ILE A 199 17.14 -16.37 3.68
N ALA A 200 16.51 -16.91 2.62
CA ALA A 200 15.87 -18.21 2.65
C ALA A 200 16.88 -19.34 2.94
N ALA A 201 18.09 -19.24 2.40
CA ALA A 201 19.15 -20.24 2.59
C ALA A 201 19.57 -20.42 4.05
N ALA A 202 19.32 -19.43 4.91
CA ALA A 202 19.59 -19.51 6.34
C ALA A 202 18.55 -20.31 7.12
N ALA A 203 17.39 -20.61 6.56
CA ALA A 203 16.30 -21.34 7.23
C ALA A 203 16.64 -22.84 7.43
N ASP A 204 15.93 -23.48 8.35
CA ASP A 204 16.04 -24.93 8.55
C ASP A 204 15.47 -25.68 7.34
N ASP A 205 14.29 -25.24 6.88
CA ASP A 205 13.62 -25.74 5.68
C ASP A 205 13.22 -24.60 4.74
N VAL A 206 13.37 -24.85 3.44
CA VAL A 206 12.91 -23.97 2.37
C VAL A 206 11.78 -24.66 1.59
N VAL A 207 10.63 -24.05 1.58
CA VAL A 207 9.42 -24.53 0.87
C VAL A 207 9.09 -23.54 -0.27
N ALA A 208 8.76 -24.06 -1.44
CA ALA A 208 8.37 -23.26 -2.59
C ALA A 208 7.29 -23.95 -3.40
N SER A 209 6.42 -23.17 -4.08
CA SER A 209 5.54 -23.76 -5.09
C SER A 209 6.36 -24.31 -6.27
N PRO A 210 5.91 -25.36 -6.97
CA PRO A 210 6.61 -25.88 -8.16
C PRO A 210 6.94 -24.79 -9.21
N VAL A 211 6.17 -23.74 -9.27
CA VAL A 211 6.28 -22.65 -10.25
C VAL A 211 6.88 -21.36 -9.67
N SER A 212 7.25 -21.33 -8.40
CA SER A 212 7.98 -20.20 -7.81
C SER A 212 9.30 -19.96 -8.51
N LEU A 213 9.74 -18.72 -8.57
CA LEU A 213 11.09 -18.36 -9.05
C LEU A 213 12.08 -18.32 -7.90
N VAL A 214 13.14 -19.15 -7.99
CA VAL A 214 14.10 -19.34 -6.90
C VAL A 214 15.52 -19.23 -7.42
N GLY A 215 16.46 -18.77 -6.57
CA GLY A 215 17.89 -18.73 -6.90
C GLY A 215 18.38 -17.33 -7.23
N SER A 216 18.87 -17.09 -8.44
CA SER A 216 19.57 -15.84 -8.79
C SER A 216 20.72 -15.54 -7.81
N ILE A 217 21.53 -16.57 -7.51
CA ILE A 217 22.70 -16.46 -6.62
C ILE A 217 23.80 -15.75 -7.41
N GLY A 218 23.80 -14.45 -7.35
CA GLY A 218 24.70 -13.59 -8.11
C GLY A 218 24.62 -12.13 -7.67
N VAL A 219 25.58 -11.34 -8.12
CA VAL A 219 25.65 -9.89 -7.85
C VAL A 219 25.80 -9.17 -9.18
N ILE A 220 25.06 -8.11 -9.34
CA ILE A 220 25.06 -7.30 -10.57
C ILE A 220 25.34 -5.83 -10.24
N TYR A 221 26.14 -5.20 -11.08
CA TYR A 221 26.18 -3.75 -11.26
C TYR A 221 25.66 -3.42 -12.65
N SER A 222 24.78 -2.43 -12.76
CA SER A 222 24.31 -1.94 -14.06
C SER A 222 24.31 -0.42 -14.06
N GLY A 223 24.84 0.17 -15.12
CA GLY A 223 24.92 1.62 -15.33
C GLY A 223 24.74 1.97 -16.81
N PHE A 224 24.68 3.26 -17.11
CA PHE A 224 24.62 3.77 -18.48
C PHE A 224 25.87 4.57 -18.75
N GLY A 225 26.50 4.39 -19.96
CA GLY A 225 27.49 5.29 -20.52
C GLY A 225 26.77 6.42 -21.26
N LEU A 226 26.94 7.66 -20.81
CA LEU A 226 26.28 8.84 -21.38
C LEU A 226 27.28 9.81 -22.02
N GLN A 227 28.57 9.45 -22.13
CA GLN A 227 29.62 10.28 -22.68
C GLN A 227 29.26 10.80 -24.08
N ASP A 228 29.00 9.91 -25.03
CA ASP A 228 28.65 10.28 -26.40
C ASP A 228 27.39 11.12 -26.50
N ALA A 229 26.48 10.95 -25.55
CA ALA A 229 25.22 11.69 -25.53
C ALA A 229 25.44 13.15 -25.16
N ILE A 230 26.24 13.44 -24.12
CA ILE A 230 26.55 14.84 -23.73
C ILE A 230 27.44 15.56 -24.75
N ASP A 231 28.38 14.84 -25.37
CA ASP A 231 29.23 15.39 -26.43
C ASP A 231 28.41 15.84 -27.65
N ARG A 232 27.40 15.06 -28.06
CA ARG A 232 26.51 15.42 -29.19
C ARG A 232 25.66 16.66 -28.94
N VAL A 233 25.32 16.94 -27.69
CA VAL A 233 24.55 18.15 -27.33
C VAL A 233 25.43 19.30 -26.90
N GLY A 234 26.78 19.17 -26.98
CA GLY A 234 27.76 20.22 -26.70
C GLY A 234 27.84 20.57 -25.20
N VAL A 235 27.56 19.64 -24.32
CA VAL A 235 27.66 19.82 -22.86
C VAL A 235 29.01 19.27 -22.38
N GLU A 236 29.83 20.14 -21.79
CA GLU A 236 31.10 19.77 -21.15
C GLU A 236 30.87 19.49 -19.66
N ARG A 237 31.23 18.31 -19.18
CA ARG A 237 31.24 17.96 -17.76
C ARG A 237 32.61 18.24 -17.17
N ARG A 238 32.68 19.06 -16.13
CA ARG A 238 33.89 19.39 -15.42
C ARG A 238 33.92 18.78 -14.04
N VAL A 239 34.78 17.78 -13.83
CA VAL A 239 34.95 17.08 -12.57
C VAL A 239 36.34 17.35 -12.02
N LEU A 240 36.41 17.74 -10.76
CA LEU A 240 37.66 17.92 -10.02
C LEU A 240 37.63 16.96 -8.83
N THR A 241 38.60 16.09 -8.75
CA THR A 241 38.68 15.09 -7.67
C THR A 241 39.98 15.23 -6.89
N ALA A 242 39.95 14.80 -5.65
CA ALA A 242 41.15 14.50 -4.86
C ALA A 242 41.14 13.00 -4.58
N GLY A 243 42.11 12.29 -5.15
CA GLY A 243 42.19 10.83 -5.22
C GLY A 243 41.94 10.35 -6.67
N ASP A 244 42.90 9.54 -7.17
CA ASP A 244 43.00 9.21 -8.59
C ASP A 244 41.76 8.49 -9.12
N ASN A 245 41.14 7.61 -8.33
CA ASN A 245 39.99 6.79 -8.72
C ASN A 245 38.64 7.31 -8.15
N LYS A 246 38.58 8.60 -7.76
CA LYS A 246 37.35 9.10 -7.09
C LYS A 246 36.18 9.29 -8.04
N ALA A 247 36.43 9.38 -9.35
CA ALA A 247 35.42 9.53 -10.41
C ALA A 247 35.21 8.26 -11.22
N PHE A 248 35.75 7.12 -10.77
CA PHE A 248 35.51 5.87 -11.45
C PHE A 248 34.01 5.53 -11.44
N LEU A 249 33.51 4.87 -12.48
CA LEU A 249 32.07 4.63 -12.72
C LEU A 249 31.23 5.91 -12.99
N ASP A 250 31.88 7.05 -13.27
CA ASP A 250 31.15 8.23 -13.75
C ASP A 250 30.51 7.94 -15.12
N PRO A 251 29.17 7.98 -15.24
CA PRO A 251 28.49 7.64 -16.48
C PRO A 251 28.80 8.57 -17.67
N PHE A 252 29.46 9.69 -17.41
CA PHE A 252 29.84 10.69 -18.43
C PHE A 252 31.34 10.64 -18.76
N GLN A 253 32.05 9.64 -18.28
CA GLN A 253 33.44 9.36 -18.63
C GLN A 253 33.56 8.01 -19.34
N PRO A 254 34.62 7.79 -20.13
CA PRO A 254 34.92 6.46 -20.64
C PRO A 254 35.07 5.47 -19.49
N PHE A 255 34.52 4.30 -19.66
CA PHE A 255 34.75 3.17 -18.77
C PHE A 255 35.93 2.40 -19.33
N ASP A 256 37.05 2.39 -18.64
CA ASP A 256 38.25 1.75 -19.08
C ASP A 256 38.42 0.33 -18.50
N ASP A 257 39.35 -0.43 -19.09
CA ASP A 257 39.56 -1.83 -18.73
C ASP A 257 40.09 -1.99 -17.29
N GLU A 258 40.79 -1.00 -16.73
CA GLU A 258 41.31 -1.01 -15.37
C GLU A 258 40.20 -0.82 -14.36
N ASP A 259 39.31 0.13 -14.60
CA ASP A 259 38.10 0.38 -13.83
C ASP A 259 37.18 -0.85 -13.85
N GLU A 260 36.98 -1.47 -15.03
CA GLU A 260 36.21 -2.70 -15.19
C GLU A 260 36.80 -3.85 -14.35
N ALA A 261 38.10 -4.11 -14.50
CA ALA A 261 38.76 -5.17 -13.77
C ALA A 261 38.70 -5.00 -12.26
N PHE A 262 38.90 -3.76 -11.78
CA PHE A 262 38.79 -3.45 -10.35
C PHE A 262 37.36 -3.72 -9.84
N TRP A 263 36.32 -3.19 -10.54
CA TRP A 263 34.95 -3.37 -10.11
C TRP A 263 34.47 -4.82 -10.18
N GLN A 264 34.91 -5.55 -11.22
CA GLN A 264 34.64 -6.98 -11.32
C GLN A 264 35.25 -7.74 -10.13
N GLY A 265 36.40 -7.32 -9.62
CA GLY A 265 36.97 -7.87 -8.40
C GLY A 265 36.08 -7.65 -7.16
N VAL A 266 35.48 -6.47 -7.02
CA VAL A 266 34.52 -6.17 -5.94
C VAL A 266 33.27 -7.04 -6.06
N LEU A 267 32.71 -7.17 -7.27
CA LEU A 267 31.53 -8.01 -7.53
C LEU A 267 31.81 -9.48 -7.22
N ASN A 268 32.98 -10.00 -7.64
CA ASN A 268 33.40 -11.37 -7.38
C ASN A 268 33.57 -11.64 -5.88
N SER A 269 34.13 -10.71 -5.13
CA SER A 269 34.28 -10.83 -3.68
C SER A 269 32.93 -10.90 -2.97
N THR A 270 32.00 -10.03 -3.36
CA THR A 270 30.62 -9.99 -2.81
C THR A 270 29.86 -11.27 -3.18
N HIS A 271 30.01 -11.74 -4.42
CA HIS A 271 29.38 -12.97 -4.89
C HIS A 271 29.96 -14.21 -4.16
N GLN A 272 31.29 -14.26 -3.93
CA GLN A 272 31.90 -15.36 -3.18
C GLN A 272 31.36 -15.44 -1.76
N GLN A 273 31.17 -14.30 -1.07
CA GLN A 273 30.54 -14.26 0.25
C GLN A 273 29.12 -14.82 0.22
N PHE A 274 28.33 -14.47 -0.81
CA PHE A 274 26.98 -15.02 -0.98
C PHE A 274 27.01 -16.55 -1.17
N ILE A 275 27.92 -17.05 -2.01
CA ILE A 275 28.11 -18.49 -2.23
C ILE A 275 28.46 -19.21 -0.93
N ASP A 276 29.39 -18.66 -0.18
CA ASP A 276 29.89 -19.28 1.06
C ASP A 276 28.76 -19.34 2.11
N ASP A 277 27.98 -18.30 2.25
CA ASP A 277 26.84 -18.24 3.17
C ASP A 277 25.71 -19.20 2.73
N VAL A 278 25.41 -19.30 1.43
CA VAL A 278 24.46 -20.29 0.92
C VAL A 278 24.92 -21.71 1.20
N LYS A 279 26.18 -21.99 0.96
CA LYS A 279 26.78 -23.31 1.29
C LYS A 279 26.72 -23.60 2.78
N ALA A 280 27.00 -22.63 3.64
CA ALA A 280 26.88 -22.78 5.08
C ALA A 280 25.43 -23.03 5.55
N GLY A 281 24.47 -22.33 4.99
CA GLY A 281 23.07 -22.49 5.35
C GLY A 281 22.41 -23.77 4.82
N ARG A 282 22.77 -24.17 3.59
CA ARG A 282 22.17 -25.35 2.93
C ARG A 282 22.95 -26.65 3.22
N GLY A 283 24.25 -26.58 3.46
CA GLY A 283 25.08 -27.74 3.74
C GLY A 283 25.06 -28.79 2.63
N ASP A 284 25.01 -30.06 2.99
CA ASP A 284 25.04 -31.22 2.08
C ASP A 284 23.77 -31.39 1.22
N ARG A 285 22.78 -30.49 1.37
CA ARG A 285 21.55 -30.51 0.56
C ARG A 285 21.78 -30.03 -0.88
N LEU A 286 22.81 -29.21 -1.11
CA LEU A 286 23.11 -28.67 -2.44
C LEU A 286 23.65 -29.74 -3.37
N SER A 287 23.20 -29.71 -4.62
CA SER A 287 23.84 -30.52 -5.66
C SER A 287 25.22 -29.97 -6.04
N ASP A 288 26.06 -30.81 -6.67
CA ASP A 288 27.39 -30.44 -7.17
C ASP A 288 27.34 -29.64 -8.50
N ASP A 289 26.16 -29.15 -8.89
CA ASP A 289 25.97 -28.39 -10.15
C ASP A 289 26.54 -26.97 -10.03
N GLU A 290 27.63 -26.71 -10.76
CA GLU A 290 28.29 -25.40 -10.76
C GLU A 290 27.40 -24.25 -11.23
N SER A 291 26.34 -24.55 -12.01
CA SER A 291 25.38 -23.53 -12.48
C SER A 291 24.55 -22.90 -11.37
N LEU A 292 24.45 -23.54 -10.20
CA LEU A 292 23.78 -23.02 -9.00
C LEU A 292 24.19 -21.59 -8.65
N PHE A 293 25.47 -21.30 -8.83
CA PHE A 293 26.07 -20.02 -8.44
C PHE A 293 26.32 -19.07 -9.60
N SER A 294 25.70 -19.32 -10.75
CA SER A 294 25.87 -18.52 -11.97
C SER A 294 24.94 -17.30 -12.09
N GLY A 295 24.07 -17.08 -11.10
CA GLY A 295 23.04 -16.04 -11.14
C GLY A 295 21.76 -16.44 -11.88
N LEU A 296 21.62 -17.71 -12.28
CA LEU A 296 20.41 -18.21 -12.92
C LEU A 296 19.24 -18.32 -11.94
N VAL A 297 18.02 -18.28 -12.51
CA VAL A 297 16.76 -18.48 -11.81
C VAL A 297 16.17 -19.81 -12.20
N TRP A 298 15.59 -20.49 -11.22
CA TRP A 298 15.03 -21.83 -11.36
C TRP A 298 13.54 -21.82 -10.99
N SER A 299 12.75 -22.70 -11.58
CA SER A 299 11.43 -23.00 -11.03
C SER A 299 11.58 -23.72 -9.69
N GLY A 300 10.58 -23.66 -8.81
CA GLY A 300 10.62 -24.37 -7.52
C GLY A 300 10.91 -25.87 -7.68
N GLU A 301 10.36 -26.50 -8.72
CA GLU A 301 10.64 -27.90 -9.03
C GLU A 301 12.11 -28.15 -9.38
N GLN A 302 12.70 -27.30 -10.24
CA GLN A 302 14.13 -27.36 -10.57
C GLN A 302 14.99 -27.05 -9.34
N ALA A 303 14.60 -26.03 -8.57
CA ALA A 303 15.31 -25.64 -7.35
C ALA A 303 15.35 -26.76 -6.30
N LYS A 304 14.28 -27.56 -6.20
CA LYS A 304 14.25 -28.75 -5.35
C LYS A 304 15.25 -29.81 -5.83
N ALA A 305 15.30 -30.07 -7.12
CA ALA A 305 16.26 -31.03 -7.69
C ALA A 305 17.71 -30.60 -7.47
N LEU A 306 17.96 -29.30 -7.40
CA LEU A 306 19.28 -28.69 -7.14
C LEU A 306 19.61 -28.54 -5.65
N GLY A 307 18.70 -28.84 -4.75
CA GLY A 307 18.89 -28.70 -3.30
C GLY A 307 18.74 -27.28 -2.77
N LEU A 308 18.24 -26.35 -3.59
CA LEU A 308 17.90 -24.99 -3.16
C LEU A 308 16.60 -24.93 -2.38
N VAL A 309 15.69 -25.88 -2.58
CA VAL A 309 14.39 -26.04 -1.92
C VAL A 309 14.30 -27.45 -1.34
N ASP A 310 13.76 -27.58 -0.12
CA ASP A 310 13.61 -28.87 0.56
C ASP A 310 12.28 -29.54 0.18
N GLN A 311 11.21 -28.74 0.11
CA GLN A 311 9.85 -29.25 -0.13
C GLN A 311 9.12 -28.39 -1.16
N LEU A 312 8.28 -29.07 -1.97
CA LEU A 312 7.31 -28.36 -2.81
C LEU A 312 6.00 -28.22 -2.03
N GLY A 313 5.51 -26.98 -1.91
CA GLY A 313 4.31 -26.68 -1.14
C GLY A 313 4.06 -25.19 -1.04
N THR A 314 3.11 -24.84 -0.21
CA THR A 314 2.62 -23.50 0.08
C THR A 314 2.69 -23.22 1.58
N ILE A 315 2.35 -21.99 1.98
CA ILE A 315 2.24 -21.62 3.39
C ILE A 315 1.18 -22.45 4.13
N ASP A 316 0.13 -22.90 3.45
CA ASP A 316 -0.90 -23.74 4.02
C ASP A 316 -0.42 -25.19 4.28
N ASP A 317 0.52 -25.68 3.47
CA ASP A 317 1.18 -26.96 3.68
C ASP A 317 2.05 -26.91 4.93
N VAL A 318 2.86 -25.86 5.07
CA VAL A 318 3.68 -25.63 6.27
C VAL A 318 2.80 -25.51 7.53
N ALA A 319 1.63 -24.87 7.43
CA ALA A 319 0.71 -24.82 8.56
C ALA A 319 0.26 -26.22 9.02
N ARG A 320 -0.03 -27.12 8.08
CA ARG A 320 -0.43 -28.50 8.39
C ARG A 320 0.70 -29.32 9.00
N ASP A 321 1.92 -29.11 8.53
CA ASP A 321 3.08 -29.92 8.95
C ASP A 321 3.57 -29.53 10.35
N TYR A 322 3.61 -28.23 10.66
CA TYR A 322 4.18 -27.74 11.92
C TYR A 322 3.14 -27.53 13.04
N ALA A 323 1.90 -27.21 12.70
CA ALA A 323 0.85 -27.01 13.69
C ALA A 323 -0.55 -26.94 13.04
N ALA A 324 -1.14 -28.10 12.72
CA ALA A 324 -2.38 -28.23 11.96
C ALA A 324 -3.59 -27.42 12.49
N ASP A 325 -3.64 -27.16 13.81
CA ASP A 325 -4.71 -26.42 14.49
C ASP A 325 -4.26 -25.06 15.02
N ALA A 326 -3.08 -24.56 14.62
CA ALA A 326 -2.54 -23.32 15.14
C ALA A 326 -2.89 -22.11 14.27
N ASP A 327 -3.24 -21.02 14.95
CA ASP A 327 -3.48 -19.73 14.29
C ASP A 327 -2.17 -19.11 13.77
N TRP A 328 -2.29 -18.28 12.75
CA TRP A 328 -1.21 -17.46 12.25
C TRP A 328 -1.12 -16.14 13.02
N ARG A 329 0.10 -15.76 13.42
CA ARG A 329 0.39 -14.42 13.94
C ARG A 329 1.49 -13.76 13.16
N ASN A 330 1.21 -12.56 12.69
CA ASN A 330 2.21 -11.75 12.00
C ASN A 330 3.02 -10.95 13.00
N TYR A 331 4.32 -11.22 13.05
CA TYR A 331 5.31 -10.55 13.88
C TYR A 331 6.08 -9.47 13.14
N THR A 332 5.84 -9.30 11.83
CA THR A 332 6.46 -8.21 11.08
C THR A 332 6.00 -6.87 11.65
N PRO A 333 6.89 -6.02 12.18
CA PRO A 333 6.51 -4.72 12.73
C PRO A 333 5.71 -3.90 11.71
N SER A 334 4.69 -3.22 12.15
CA SER A 334 3.87 -2.42 11.25
C SER A 334 4.64 -1.21 10.75
N LEU A 335 4.45 -0.86 9.48
CA LEU A 335 4.95 0.43 8.96
C LEU A 335 4.30 1.59 9.71
N ASP A 336 5.04 2.70 9.84
CA ASP A 336 4.50 3.95 10.36
C ASP A 336 3.20 4.33 9.61
N PRO A 337 2.16 4.81 10.29
CA PRO A 337 0.91 5.23 9.64
C PRO A 337 1.11 6.25 8.52
N PHE A 338 2.09 7.15 8.67
CA PHE A 338 2.43 8.13 7.65
C PHE A 338 3.06 7.48 6.41
N ASP A 339 3.97 6.52 6.60
CA ASP A 339 4.58 5.76 5.51
C ASP A 339 3.56 4.89 4.77
N ARG A 340 2.59 4.32 5.49
CA ARG A 340 1.47 3.60 4.85
C ARG A 340 0.63 4.52 3.96
N LEU A 341 0.36 5.73 4.43
CA LEU A 341 -0.44 6.70 3.69
C LEU A 341 0.29 7.18 2.44
N THR A 342 1.54 7.60 2.56
CA THR A 342 2.37 8.07 1.43
C THR A 342 2.56 6.99 0.38
N ARG A 343 2.83 5.74 0.76
CA ARG A 343 2.96 4.61 -0.17
C ARG A 343 1.66 4.33 -0.92
N ARG A 344 0.50 4.36 -0.24
CA ARG A 344 -0.81 4.21 -0.90
C ARG A 344 -1.06 5.32 -1.92
N PHE A 345 -0.76 6.57 -1.57
CA PHE A 345 -0.88 7.70 -2.51
C PHE A 345 0.04 7.55 -3.71
N THR A 346 1.30 7.16 -3.49
CA THR A 346 2.28 6.95 -4.56
C THR A 346 1.85 5.81 -5.49
N GLN A 347 1.43 4.67 -4.95
CA GLN A 347 0.94 3.54 -5.74
C GLN A 347 -0.29 3.92 -6.57
N THR A 348 -1.26 4.62 -5.96
CA THR A 348 -2.46 5.09 -6.68
C THR A 348 -2.09 6.09 -7.79
N ALA A 349 -1.17 7.02 -7.53
CA ALA A 349 -0.71 7.98 -8.54
C ALA A 349 0.00 7.28 -9.71
N ILE A 350 0.85 6.29 -9.43
CA ILE A 350 1.56 5.50 -10.44
C ILE A 350 0.57 4.68 -11.28
N GLN A 351 -0.43 4.04 -10.63
CA GLN A 351 -1.50 3.31 -11.34
C GLN A 351 -2.33 4.24 -12.24
N LEU A 352 -2.65 5.46 -11.76
CA LEU A 352 -3.37 6.46 -12.56
C LEU A 352 -2.54 6.96 -13.76
N MET A 353 -1.21 6.94 -13.67
CA MET A 353 -0.30 7.23 -14.79
C MET A 353 -0.11 6.04 -15.73
N GLY A 354 -0.78 4.91 -15.51
CA GLY A 354 -0.70 3.72 -16.36
C GLY A 354 0.63 2.95 -16.24
N VAL A 355 1.44 3.26 -15.24
CA VAL A 355 2.68 2.52 -14.95
C VAL A 355 2.35 1.36 -14.02
N ASP A 356 2.39 0.14 -14.56
CA ASP A 356 2.16 -1.07 -13.78
C ASP A 356 3.45 -1.46 -13.04
N THR A 357 3.50 -1.17 -11.75
CA THR A 357 4.64 -1.46 -10.86
C THR A 357 4.53 -2.81 -10.14
N SER A 358 3.63 -3.69 -10.59
CA SER A 358 3.51 -5.02 -9.99
C SER A 358 4.83 -5.79 -10.14
N PRO A 359 5.41 -6.29 -9.04
CA PRO A 359 6.72 -6.95 -9.06
C PRO A 359 6.69 -8.37 -9.64
N SER A 360 5.57 -8.80 -10.20
CA SER A 360 5.45 -10.16 -10.76
C SER A 360 6.18 -10.24 -12.11
N PRO A 361 7.35 -10.91 -12.19
CA PRO A 361 8.14 -10.99 -13.42
C PRO A 361 7.49 -11.88 -14.49
N LEU A 362 6.53 -12.71 -14.11
CA LEU A 362 5.80 -13.59 -15.01
C LEU A 362 4.30 -13.39 -14.85
N ARG A 363 3.65 -12.94 -15.90
CA ARG A 363 2.18 -12.92 -16.02
C ARG A 363 1.76 -13.93 -17.08
N PHE A 364 0.93 -14.88 -16.69
CA PHE A 364 0.17 -15.65 -17.64
C PHE A 364 -0.93 -14.75 -18.20
N GLN A 365 -0.67 -14.05 -19.31
CA GLN A 365 -1.72 -13.39 -20.07
C GLN A 365 -2.33 -14.45 -20.99
N ALA A 366 -3.62 -14.66 -20.87
CA ALA A 366 -4.37 -15.39 -21.89
C ALA A 366 -4.30 -14.58 -23.21
N PRO A 367 -4.28 -15.26 -24.37
CA PRO A 367 -4.18 -14.63 -25.69
C PRO A 367 -5.37 -13.75 -26.00
#